data_3ddd73272b0b9142a382532d90f07a56
#
_entry.id   3ddd73272b0b9142a382532d90f07a56
#
_cell.length_a   1.000
_cell.length_b   1.000
_cell.length_c   1.000
_cell.angle_alpha   90.00
_cell.angle_beta   90.00
_cell.angle_gamma   90.00
#
_symmetry.space_group_name_H-M   'P 1'
#
loop_
_entity.id
_entity.type
_entity.pdbx_description
1 polymer ?
#
loop_
_entity_poly.entity_id
_entity_poly.type
_entity_poly.pdbx_seq_one_letter_code
_entity_poly.pdbx_strand_id
1 'polypeptide(L)'
;MSMTLCLVAIFKNESHILKEWVEHYLKQGVDTFFLIDNGSTDEYYSILEPYITSGKVELVKDNKKHAQEELYNKHFLNKCKKYDWVIVCDLDEFIYGRKYCNSIKDFLNKVHNNFSQVFIPWKMFGANGFDTIDKKQPSSVITAFTKRIDYNNIKKNKYDSFLYKSNKRYIHSKCIIRTKYLVKIGIHASETSNTNYLTSYALKSNHIHEINDFVEINENIIQNSALHLNHYAIQSLDWFMRVKATRGDAVYSNNITNRNKGWFDKYNSNDIEDLELSNITNNK
;
A
#
# COMPACT_ATOMS: atom_id res chain seq x y z
N MET A 1 3.50 -22.77 17.21
CA MET A 1 2.59 -22.46 16.07
C MET A 1 3.30 -21.53 15.11
N SER A 2 3.05 -21.65 13.82
CA SER A 2 3.58 -20.70 12.82
C SER A 2 2.91 -19.35 12.99
N MET A 3 3.66 -18.25 12.85
CA MET A 3 3.15 -16.88 12.88
C MET A 3 2.10 -16.68 11.79
N THR A 4 0.99 -16.02 12.13
CA THR A 4 -0.15 -15.77 11.24
C THR A 4 -0.22 -14.31 10.81
N LEU A 5 -0.56 -14.08 9.53
CA LEU A 5 -0.56 -12.75 8.90
C LEU A 5 -1.86 -12.57 8.11
N CYS A 6 -2.64 -11.55 8.44
CA CYS A 6 -3.78 -11.15 7.61
C CYS A 6 -3.53 -9.79 6.93
N LEU A 7 -4.36 -9.51 5.91
CA LEU A 7 -4.31 -8.25 5.18
C LEU A 7 -5.71 -7.67 5.04
N VAL A 8 -5.85 -6.36 5.27
CA VAL A 8 -7.12 -5.62 5.14
C VAL A 8 -7.00 -4.64 3.99
N ALA A 9 -7.98 -4.63 3.08
CA ALA A 9 -8.09 -3.67 1.99
C ALA A 9 -9.54 -3.33 1.64
N ILE A 10 -9.75 -2.13 1.08
CA ILE A 10 -10.99 -1.71 0.46
C ILE A 10 -10.72 -1.38 -1.01
N PHE A 11 -11.65 -1.74 -1.90
CA PHE A 11 -11.47 -1.51 -3.32
C PHE A 11 -12.76 -1.10 -4.02
N LYS A 12 -12.61 -0.49 -5.21
CA LYS A 12 -13.71 -0.21 -6.11
C LYS A 12 -13.21 -0.17 -7.55
N ASN A 13 -13.76 -1.01 -8.43
CA ASN A 13 -13.44 -1.08 -9.86
C ASN A 13 -11.93 -1.26 -10.12
N GLU A 14 -11.34 -2.26 -9.48
CA GLU A 14 -9.91 -2.59 -9.59
C GLU A 14 -9.67 -4.04 -10.04
N SER A 15 -10.62 -4.63 -10.78
CA SER A 15 -10.52 -6.02 -11.26
C SER A 15 -9.23 -6.30 -12.04
N HIS A 16 -8.72 -5.32 -12.80
CA HIS A 16 -7.51 -5.45 -13.63
C HIS A 16 -6.25 -5.80 -12.84
N ILE A 17 -6.16 -5.39 -11.55
CA ILE A 17 -4.98 -5.60 -10.70
C ILE A 17 -5.22 -6.66 -9.62
N LEU A 18 -6.47 -6.99 -9.33
CA LEU A 18 -6.89 -7.74 -8.16
C LEU A 18 -6.24 -9.13 -8.06
N LYS A 19 -6.16 -9.87 -9.17
CA LYS A 19 -5.50 -11.18 -9.22
C LYS A 19 -4.00 -11.06 -8.93
N GLU A 20 -3.30 -10.15 -9.61
CA GLU A 20 -1.88 -9.90 -9.43
C GLU A 20 -1.56 -9.53 -7.97
N TRP A 21 -2.40 -8.69 -7.37
CA TRP A 21 -2.27 -8.25 -5.99
C TRP A 21 -2.48 -9.38 -4.96
N VAL A 22 -3.53 -10.18 -5.10
CA VAL A 22 -3.78 -11.33 -4.20
C VAL A 22 -2.65 -12.35 -4.30
N GLU A 23 -2.24 -12.73 -5.51
CA GLU A 23 -1.15 -13.70 -5.73
C GLU A 23 0.18 -13.18 -5.20
N HIS A 24 0.45 -11.88 -5.35
CA HIS A 24 1.63 -11.25 -4.77
C HIS A 24 1.66 -11.43 -3.24
N TYR A 25 0.59 -11.07 -2.54
CA TYR A 25 0.56 -11.14 -1.08
C TYR A 25 0.50 -12.56 -0.54
N LEU A 26 -0.08 -13.52 -1.27
CA LEU A 26 0.07 -14.95 -0.95
C LEU A 26 1.54 -15.38 -0.96
N LYS A 27 2.32 -14.97 -1.97
CA LYS A 27 3.77 -15.22 -2.05
C LYS A 27 4.53 -14.51 -0.92
N GLN A 28 4.06 -13.36 -0.43
CA GLN A 28 4.63 -12.66 0.71
C GLN A 28 4.26 -13.28 2.06
N GLY A 29 3.43 -14.32 2.07
CA GLY A 29 3.08 -15.09 3.26
C GLY A 29 1.81 -14.64 3.98
N VAL A 30 0.93 -13.89 3.32
CA VAL A 30 -0.40 -13.55 3.86
C VAL A 30 -1.25 -14.83 3.90
N ASP A 31 -1.84 -15.11 5.04
CA ASP A 31 -2.67 -16.29 5.26
C ASP A 31 -4.13 -16.03 4.90
N THR A 32 -4.65 -14.82 5.17
CA THR A 32 -6.05 -14.45 4.93
C THR A 32 -6.19 -12.98 4.54
N PHE A 33 -7.08 -12.71 3.62
CA PHE A 33 -7.45 -11.38 3.17
C PHE A 33 -8.84 -11.01 3.65
N PHE A 34 -8.98 -9.84 4.25
CA PHE A 34 -10.22 -9.20 4.63
C PHE A 34 -10.50 -8.04 3.68
N LEU A 35 -11.39 -8.24 2.73
CA LEU A 35 -11.63 -7.31 1.63
C LEU A 35 -13.01 -6.66 1.71
N ILE A 36 -13.09 -5.35 1.43
CA ILE A 36 -14.35 -4.62 1.28
C ILE A 36 -14.51 -4.20 -0.17
N ASP A 37 -15.57 -4.68 -0.82
CA ASP A 37 -16.04 -4.09 -2.07
C ASP A 37 -16.87 -2.84 -1.76
N ASN A 38 -16.40 -1.67 -2.18
CA ASN A 38 -17.06 -0.39 -1.97
C ASN A 38 -17.92 0.02 -3.19
N GLY A 39 -18.68 -0.92 -3.71
CA GLY A 39 -19.62 -0.73 -4.81
C GLY A 39 -18.97 -0.78 -6.18
N SER A 40 -18.19 -1.82 -6.44
CA SER A 40 -17.66 -2.12 -7.77
C SER A 40 -18.75 -2.57 -8.74
N THR A 41 -18.53 -2.25 -10.01
CA THR A 41 -19.39 -2.63 -11.14
C THR A 41 -18.63 -3.44 -12.20
N ASP A 42 -17.34 -3.69 -11.96
CA ASP A 42 -16.48 -4.50 -12.80
C ASP A 42 -16.52 -6.00 -12.43
N GLU A 43 -15.72 -6.82 -13.08
CA GLU A 43 -15.74 -8.28 -12.96
C GLU A 43 -14.95 -8.82 -11.75
N TYR A 44 -14.76 -8.01 -10.68
CA TYR A 44 -13.94 -8.38 -9.54
C TYR A 44 -14.35 -9.70 -8.88
N TYR A 45 -15.66 -10.03 -8.86
CA TYR A 45 -16.16 -11.19 -8.12
C TYR A 45 -15.68 -12.50 -8.72
N SER A 46 -15.71 -12.66 -10.04
CA SER A 46 -15.22 -13.86 -10.73
C SER A 46 -13.73 -14.10 -10.50
N ILE A 47 -12.96 -13.02 -10.27
CA ILE A 47 -11.54 -13.10 -9.94
C ILE A 47 -11.33 -13.57 -8.51
N LEU A 48 -12.16 -13.09 -7.55
CA LEU A 48 -12.03 -13.44 -6.13
C LEU A 48 -12.67 -14.77 -5.76
N GLU A 49 -13.63 -15.27 -6.53
CA GLU A 49 -14.42 -16.46 -6.21
C GLU A 49 -13.56 -17.69 -5.84
N PRO A 50 -12.47 -18.04 -6.55
CA PRO A 50 -11.60 -19.16 -6.16
C PRO A 50 -10.94 -18.96 -4.79
N TYR A 51 -10.58 -17.73 -4.44
CA TYR A 51 -9.95 -17.40 -3.16
C TYR A 51 -10.96 -17.34 -2.02
N ILE A 52 -12.21 -16.94 -2.30
CA ILE A 52 -13.32 -16.98 -1.35
C ILE A 52 -13.68 -18.44 -1.05
N THR A 53 -13.85 -19.25 -2.08
CA THR A 53 -14.18 -20.68 -1.96
C THR A 53 -13.11 -21.46 -1.18
N SER A 54 -11.83 -21.11 -1.36
CA SER A 54 -10.73 -21.73 -0.62
C SER A 54 -10.54 -21.16 0.81
N GLY A 55 -11.35 -20.19 1.24
CA GLY A 55 -11.25 -19.57 2.54
C GLY A 55 -10.07 -18.59 2.70
N LYS A 56 -9.38 -18.25 1.61
CA LYS A 56 -8.27 -17.28 1.62
C LYS A 56 -8.77 -15.84 1.67
N VAL A 57 -9.92 -15.55 1.09
CA VAL A 57 -10.53 -14.23 1.05
C VAL A 57 -11.87 -14.25 1.79
N GLU A 58 -12.03 -13.34 2.73
CA GLU A 58 -13.32 -12.96 3.27
C GLU A 58 -13.73 -11.61 2.68
N LEU A 59 -14.83 -11.58 1.92
CA LEU A 59 -15.33 -10.43 1.20
C LEU A 59 -16.59 -9.87 1.86
N VAL A 60 -16.60 -8.57 2.11
CA VAL A 60 -17.78 -7.82 2.56
C VAL A 60 -18.12 -6.76 1.52
N LYS A 61 -19.42 -6.54 1.28
CA LYS A 61 -19.91 -5.42 0.45
C LYS A 61 -20.41 -4.32 1.36
N ASP A 62 -19.81 -3.13 1.27
CA ASP A 62 -20.26 -1.95 2.01
C ASP A 62 -19.97 -0.67 1.20
N ASN A 63 -21.04 -0.04 0.70
CA ASN A 63 -20.97 1.07 -0.25
C ASN A 63 -20.86 2.45 0.43
N LYS A 64 -20.62 2.51 1.75
CA LYS A 64 -20.45 3.77 2.46
C LYS A 64 -19.22 4.51 1.93
N LYS A 65 -19.45 5.73 1.45
CA LYS A 65 -18.39 6.57 0.88
C LYS A 65 -17.60 7.26 1.99
N HIS A 66 -16.32 7.56 1.72
CA HIS A 66 -15.42 8.31 2.62
C HIS A 66 -15.34 7.74 4.04
N ALA A 67 -15.44 6.42 4.19
CA ALA A 67 -15.54 5.72 5.46
C ALA A 67 -14.53 4.58 5.62
N GLN A 68 -13.40 4.61 4.90
CA GLN A 68 -12.43 3.50 4.82
C GLN A 68 -12.02 3.01 6.21
N GLU A 69 -11.58 3.91 7.09
CA GLU A 69 -11.17 3.56 8.45
C GLU A 69 -12.33 3.02 9.30
N GLU A 70 -13.51 3.65 9.21
CA GLU A 70 -14.71 3.19 9.90
C GLU A 70 -15.09 1.78 9.47
N LEU A 71 -15.07 1.50 8.16
CA LEU A 71 -15.43 0.21 7.61
C LEU A 71 -14.42 -0.89 8.00
N TYR A 72 -13.13 -0.60 8.03
CA TYR A 72 -12.14 -1.54 8.52
C TYR A 72 -12.40 -1.95 9.97
N ASN A 73 -12.70 -0.99 10.83
CA ASN A 73 -12.96 -1.26 12.24
C ASN A 73 -14.29 -1.97 12.46
N LYS A 74 -15.35 -1.56 11.75
CA LYS A 74 -16.67 -2.19 11.81
C LYS A 74 -16.64 -3.67 11.44
N HIS A 75 -15.96 -4.02 10.34
CA HIS A 75 -16.03 -5.36 9.78
C HIS A 75 -14.89 -6.27 10.23
N PHE A 76 -13.68 -5.74 10.47
CA PHE A 76 -12.49 -6.56 10.54
C PHE A 76 -11.62 -6.40 11.80
N LEU A 77 -11.80 -5.38 12.65
CA LEU A 77 -10.97 -5.18 13.83
C LEU A 77 -10.88 -6.45 14.72
N ASN A 78 -12.02 -7.05 15.06
CA ASN A 78 -12.05 -8.23 15.92
C ASN A 78 -11.56 -9.51 15.21
N LYS A 79 -11.66 -9.56 13.89
CA LYS A 79 -11.15 -10.67 13.08
C LYS A 79 -9.63 -10.61 12.98
N CYS A 80 -9.08 -9.42 12.75
CA CYS A 80 -7.63 -9.19 12.69
C CYS A 80 -6.93 -9.55 14.01
N LYS A 81 -7.56 -9.31 15.15
CA LYS A 81 -7.03 -9.68 16.48
C LYS A 81 -6.80 -11.18 16.70
N LYS A 82 -7.29 -12.04 15.81
CA LYS A 82 -7.05 -13.50 15.83
C LYS A 82 -5.73 -13.89 15.12
N TYR A 83 -5.06 -12.95 14.47
CA TYR A 83 -3.77 -13.12 13.78
C TYR A 83 -2.65 -12.47 14.58
N ASP A 84 -1.40 -12.82 14.31
CA ASP A 84 -0.25 -12.20 14.96
C ASP A 84 0.03 -10.80 14.40
N TRP A 85 -0.20 -10.62 13.08
CA TRP A 85 0.02 -9.37 12.39
C TRP A 85 -1.08 -9.08 11.37
N VAL A 86 -1.32 -7.79 11.13
CA VAL A 86 -2.20 -7.29 10.06
C VAL A 86 -1.48 -6.26 9.20
N ILE A 87 -1.59 -6.40 7.88
CA ILE A 87 -1.20 -5.41 6.89
C ILE A 87 -2.43 -4.57 6.55
N VAL A 88 -2.29 -3.25 6.47
CA VAL A 88 -3.28 -2.35 5.88
C VAL A 88 -2.70 -1.80 4.59
N CYS A 89 -3.31 -2.12 3.44
CA CYS A 89 -2.74 -1.82 2.13
C CYS A 89 -3.84 -1.61 1.09
N ASP A 90 -3.65 -0.65 0.18
CA ASP A 90 -4.54 -0.44 -0.96
C ASP A 90 -4.15 -1.36 -2.13
N LEU A 91 -5.06 -1.55 -3.12
CA LEU A 91 -4.79 -2.48 -4.23
C LEU A 91 -3.69 -1.99 -5.20
N ASP A 92 -3.39 -0.72 -5.20
CA ASP A 92 -2.30 -0.13 -5.99
C ASP A 92 -0.95 -0.10 -5.25
N GLU A 93 -0.85 -0.81 -4.12
CA GLU A 93 0.33 -0.89 -3.26
C GLU A 93 0.84 -2.33 -3.15
N PHE A 94 2.14 -2.52 -3.34
CA PHE A 94 2.79 -3.84 -3.29
C PHE A 94 3.98 -3.80 -2.33
N ILE A 95 3.78 -4.38 -1.14
CA ILE A 95 4.85 -4.57 -0.15
C ILE A 95 5.56 -5.89 -0.43
N TYR A 96 6.89 -5.91 -0.37
CA TYR A 96 7.67 -7.13 -0.55
C TYR A 96 8.94 -7.15 0.28
N GLY A 97 9.35 -8.37 0.66
CA GLY A 97 10.61 -8.64 1.33
C GLY A 97 11.78 -8.61 0.35
N ARG A 98 12.94 -8.11 0.82
CA ARG A 98 14.18 -8.02 0.04
C ARG A 98 15.42 -8.14 0.93
N LYS A 99 16.60 -8.27 0.30
CA LYS A 99 17.90 -8.40 0.98
C LYS A 99 17.96 -9.60 1.94
N TYR A 100 17.64 -9.37 3.21
CA TYR A 100 17.78 -10.35 4.29
C TYR A 100 16.51 -11.12 4.60
N CYS A 101 15.46 -10.90 3.85
CA CYS A 101 14.17 -11.58 3.99
C CYS A 101 13.54 -11.87 2.62
N ASN A 102 13.03 -13.09 2.46
CA ASN A 102 12.42 -13.54 1.21
C ASN A 102 10.95 -13.16 1.07
N SER A 103 10.34 -12.71 2.15
CA SER A 103 8.93 -12.31 2.22
C SER A 103 8.67 -11.37 3.40
N ILE A 104 7.50 -10.74 3.41
CA ILE A 104 7.01 -9.98 4.58
C ILE A 104 6.98 -10.88 5.82
N LYS A 105 6.45 -12.10 5.69
CA LYS A 105 6.33 -13.04 6.81
C LYS A 105 7.70 -13.41 7.39
N ASP A 106 8.73 -13.62 6.56
CA ASP A 106 10.10 -13.86 7.00
C ASP A 106 10.67 -12.65 7.76
N PHE A 107 10.45 -11.43 7.28
CA PHE A 107 10.83 -10.21 7.99
C PHE A 107 10.17 -10.11 9.37
N LEU A 108 8.84 -10.28 9.43
CA LEU A 108 8.07 -10.15 10.67
C LEU A 108 8.46 -11.15 11.75
N ASN A 109 8.90 -12.36 11.37
CA ASN A 109 9.45 -13.37 12.29
C ASN A 109 10.71 -12.90 13.01
N LYS A 110 11.45 -11.94 12.44
CA LYS A 110 12.69 -11.37 13.01
C LYS A 110 12.43 -10.11 13.84
N VAL A 111 11.22 -9.54 13.78
CA VAL A 111 10.85 -8.31 14.51
C VAL A 111 10.66 -8.61 15.99
N HIS A 112 11.44 -7.93 16.83
CA HIS A 112 11.35 -8.10 18.29
C HIS A 112 9.94 -7.79 18.83
N ASN A 113 9.54 -8.52 19.86
CA ASN A 113 8.16 -8.53 20.39
C ASN A 113 7.67 -7.21 21.00
N ASN A 114 8.56 -6.28 21.30
CA ASN A 114 8.20 -4.96 21.84
C ASN A 114 7.78 -3.94 20.76
N PHE A 115 7.95 -4.24 19.47
CA PHE A 115 7.48 -3.35 18.41
C PHE A 115 6.03 -3.63 18.07
N SER A 116 5.23 -2.57 18.01
CA SER A 116 3.79 -2.61 17.71
C SER A 116 3.47 -2.41 16.24
N GLN A 117 4.26 -1.62 15.52
CA GLN A 117 4.06 -1.33 14.10
C GLN A 117 5.40 -1.25 13.36
N VAL A 118 5.34 -1.63 12.07
CA VAL A 118 6.44 -1.46 11.10
C VAL A 118 5.95 -0.52 10.02
N PHE A 119 6.62 0.60 9.82
CA PHE A 119 6.30 1.60 8.81
C PHE A 119 7.16 1.43 7.57
N ILE A 120 6.52 1.47 6.40
CA ILE A 120 7.15 1.24 5.10
C ILE A 120 6.84 2.44 4.21
N PRO A 121 7.86 3.25 3.83
CA PRO A 121 7.65 4.42 2.97
C PRO A 121 7.20 4.01 1.57
N TRP A 122 6.39 4.85 0.94
CA TRP A 122 6.00 4.68 -0.44
C TRP A 122 7.18 4.87 -1.40
N LYS A 123 7.34 3.95 -2.35
CA LYS A 123 8.07 4.19 -3.59
C LYS A 123 7.04 4.53 -4.67
N MET A 124 7.00 5.80 -5.09
CA MET A 124 6.01 6.32 -6.03
C MET A 124 6.44 6.04 -7.46
N PHE A 125 5.63 5.27 -8.18
CA PHE A 125 5.85 4.92 -9.59
C PHE A 125 5.04 5.83 -10.51
N GLY A 126 5.65 6.23 -11.63
CA GLY A 126 5.04 7.00 -12.70
C GLY A 126 4.31 6.11 -13.71
N ALA A 127 3.74 6.74 -14.72
CA ALA A 127 2.96 6.06 -15.76
C ALA A 127 3.80 5.37 -16.83
N ASN A 128 5.12 5.50 -16.81
CA ASN A 128 6.06 4.79 -17.70
C ASN A 128 5.71 4.89 -19.19
N GLY A 129 5.20 6.06 -19.64
CA GLY A 129 4.75 6.31 -21.01
C GLY A 129 3.30 5.95 -21.30
N PHE A 130 2.51 5.47 -20.31
CA PHE A 130 1.05 5.28 -20.43
C PHE A 130 0.30 6.57 -20.02
N ASP A 131 0.72 7.70 -20.59
CA ASP A 131 0.29 9.06 -20.22
C ASP A 131 -0.68 9.71 -21.20
N THR A 132 -1.24 8.90 -22.12
CA THR A 132 -2.30 9.28 -23.06
C THR A 132 -3.49 8.33 -22.98
N ILE A 133 -4.69 8.81 -23.34
CA ILE A 133 -5.95 8.04 -23.22
C ILE A 133 -6.02 6.84 -24.18
N ASP A 134 -5.33 6.89 -25.30
CA ASP A 134 -5.25 5.79 -26.27
C ASP A 134 -4.40 4.61 -25.76
N LYS A 135 -3.49 4.84 -24.85
CA LYS A 135 -2.70 3.79 -24.19
C LYS A 135 -3.48 3.16 -23.06
N LYS A 136 -4.07 2.01 -23.35
CA LYS A 136 -4.92 1.30 -22.37
C LYS A 136 -4.14 0.76 -21.19
N GLN A 137 -4.86 0.54 -20.07
CA GLN A 137 -4.30 -0.06 -18.89
C GLN A 137 -3.69 -1.44 -19.21
N PRO A 138 -2.41 -1.67 -18.86
CA PRO A 138 -1.78 -2.98 -19.06
C PRO A 138 -2.34 -4.02 -18.08
N SER A 139 -2.17 -5.31 -18.44
CA SER A 139 -2.64 -6.44 -17.63
C SER A 139 -1.81 -6.71 -16.37
N SER A 140 -0.55 -6.26 -16.34
CA SER A 140 0.31 -6.34 -15.15
C SER A 140 0.81 -4.95 -14.80
N VAL A 141 0.58 -4.55 -13.57
CA VAL A 141 1.04 -3.26 -13.03
C VAL A 141 2.54 -3.35 -12.69
N ILE A 142 2.97 -4.46 -12.11
CA ILE A 142 4.35 -4.67 -11.67
C ILE A 142 5.34 -4.60 -12.84
N THR A 143 4.98 -5.17 -13.99
CA THR A 143 5.89 -5.24 -15.15
C THR A 143 5.79 -4.04 -16.06
N ALA A 144 4.66 -3.35 -16.09
CA ALA A 144 4.44 -2.20 -16.97
C ALA A 144 4.96 -0.88 -16.38
N PHE A 145 4.85 -0.69 -15.07
CA PHE A 145 5.24 0.55 -14.41
C PHE A 145 6.54 0.35 -13.64
N THR A 146 7.68 0.52 -14.33
CA THR A 146 9.01 0.25 -13.80
C THR A 146 9.84 1.49 -13.51
N LYS A 147 9.29 2.69 -13.72
CA LYS A 147 9.99 3.95 -13.45
C LYS A 147 9.34 4.71 -12.29
N ARG A 148 10.16 5.22 -11.40
CA ARG A 148 9.75 5.90 -10.18
C ARG A 148 10.44 7.25 -9.97
N ILE A 149 9.99 7.96 -8.96
CA ILE A 149 10.59 9.21 -8.48
C ILE A 149 12.03 8.96 -8.00
N ASP A 150 12.95 9.91 -8.29
CA ASP A 150 14.23 10.05 -7.63
C ASP A 150 14.10 10.88 -6.34
N TYR A 151 14.23 10.20 -5.19
CA TYR A 151 14.06 10.84 -3.88
C TYR A 151 15.20 11.79 -3.49
N ASN A 152 16.34 11.76 -4.17
CA ASN A 152 17.40 12.73 -3.96
C ASN A 152 17.12 14.05 -4.67
N ASN A 153 16.36 14.05 -5.78
CA ASN A 153 16.15 15.19 -6.66
C ASN A 153 14.73 15.80 -6.61
N ILE A 154 13.87 15.38 -5.66
CA ILE A 154 12.52 15.93 -5.53
C ILE A 154 12.58 17.43 -5.21
N LYS A 155 11.89 18.24 -6.02
CA LYS A 155 11.69 19.68 -5.75
C LYS A 155 10.77 19.84 -4.53
N LYS A 156 11.09 20.82 -3.66
CA LYS A 156 10.21 21.18 -2.54
C LYS A 156 8.80 21.52 -3.06
N ASN A 157 7.78 21.07 -2.32
CA ASN A 157 6.36 21.32 -2.59
C ASN A 157 5.80 20.79 -3.93
N LYS A 158 6.51 19.86 -4.59
CA LYS A 158 5.97 19.23 -5.81
C LYS A 158 4.77 18.33 -5.51
N TYR A 159 4.77 17.65 -4.36
CA TYR A 159 3.77 16.61 -4.01
C TYR A 159 3.19 16.86 -2.62
N ASP A 160 1.88 16.64 -2.46
CA ASP A 160 1.21 16.74 -1.16
C ASP A 160 1.57 15.55 -0.24
N SER A 161 2.05 14.45 -0.83
CA SER A 161 2.52 13.26 -0.12
C SER A 161 3.91 13.41 0.49
N PHE A 162 4.55 14.58 0.37
CA PHE A 162 5.90 14.84 0.87
C PHE A 162 5.94 15.99 1.84
N LEU A 163 6.75 15.82 2.89
CA LEU A 163 7.09 16.89 3.83
C LEU A 163 8.61 17.15 3.81
N TYR A 164 8.98 18.42 4.03
CA TYR A 164 10.33 18.84 4.27
C TYR A 164 10.46 19.41 5.68
N LYS A 165 11.29 18.78 6.51
CA LYS A 165 11.58 19.25 7.87
C LYS A 165 13.08 19.06 8.15
N SER A 166 13.77 20.06 8.68
CA SER A 166 15.18 19.96 9.07
C SER A 166 16.10 19.40 7.98
N ASN A 167 15.95 19.87 6.75
CA ASN A 167 16.68 19.42 5.55
C ASN A 167 16.48 17.93 5.17
N LYS A 168 15.50 17.26 5.76
CA LYS A 168 15.13 15.89 5.45
C LYS A 168 13.81 15.85 4.68
N ARG A 169 13.65 14.79 3.90
CA ARG A 169 12.43 14.48 3.15
C ARG A 169 11.67 13.37 3.86
N TYR A 170 10.35 13.51 3.91
CA TYR A 170 9.45 12.53 4.48
C TYR A 170 8.33 12.26 3.49
N ILE A 171 7.86 11.02 3.45
CA ILE A 171 6.76 10.58 2.59
C ILE A 171 5.76 9.79 3.41
N HIS A 172 4.51 9.75 2.96
CA HIS A 172 3.52 8.83 3.52
C HIS A 172 4.03 7.39 3.49
N SER A 173 3.57 6.62 4.46
CA SER A 173 3.90 5.22 4.63
C SER A 173 2.63 4.39 4.79
N LYS A 174 2.77 3.09 4.67
CA LYS A 174 1.80 2.11 5.20
C LYS A 174 2.43 1.36 6.37
N CYS A 175 1.58 0.75 7.19
CA CYS A 175 2.04 0.03 8.35
C CYS A 175 1.61 -1.43 8.36
N ILE A 176 2.44 -2.26 9.00
CA ILE A 176 2.11 -3.62 9.40
C ILE A 176 2.04 -3.63 10.92
N ILE A 177 0.94 -4.07 11.49
CA ILE A 177 0.61 -3.92 12.89
C ILE A 177 0.64 -5.26 13.60
N ARG A 178 1.30 -5.35 14.75
CA ARG A 178 1.22 -6.50 15.65
C ARG A 178 -0.10 -6.44 16.41
N THR A 179 -0.96 -7.39 16.17
CA THR A 179 -2.38 -7.35 16.57
C THR A 179 -2.61 -7.34 18.06
N LYS A 180 -1.71 -7.92 18.87
CA LYS A 180 -1.79 -7.85 20.33
C LYS A 180 -1.76 -6.42 20.89
N TYR A 181 -1.24 -5.46 20.13
CA TYR A 181 -1.21 -4.04 20.49
C TYR A 181 -2.29 -3.22 19.74
N LEU A 182 -3.02 -3.82 18.81
CA LEU A 182 -3.98 -3.12 17.95
C LEU A 182 -5.20 -2.65 18.76
N VAL A 183 -5.44 -1.34 18.79
CA VAL A 183 -6.63 -0.70 19.35
C VAL A 183 -7.63 -0.38 18.25
N LYS A 184 -7.17 0.31 17.19
CA LYS A 184 -7.99 0.73 16.06
C LYS A 184 -7.19 0.64 14.76
N ILE A 185 -7.80 0.13 13.70
CA ILE A 185 -7.19 0.07 12.37
C ILE A 185 -7.28 1.44 11.72
N GLY A 186 -6.14 2.01 11.33
CA GLY A 186 -6.06 3.24 10.54
C GLY A 186 -5.63 2.95 9.11
N ILE A 187 -5.66 3.96 8.24
CA ILE A 187 -5.34 3.84 6.80
C ILE A 187 -3.82 3.80 6.57
N HIS A 188 -3.07 4.65 7.27
CA HIS A 188 -1.62 4.78 7.15
C HIS A 188 -0.90 4.30 8.40
N ALA A 189 -1.34 4.78 9.56
CA ALA A 189 -0.92 4.32 10.88
C ALA A 189 -2.14 3.86 11.65
N SER A 190 -1.97 2.88 12.55
CA SER A 190 -3.03 2.37 13.40
C SER A 190 -2.83 2.82 14.84
N GLU A 191 -3.93 2.94 15.59
CA GLU A 191 -3.84 3.17 17.03
C GLU A 191 -3.42 1.88 17.74
N THR A 192 -2.39 1.98 18.56
CA THR A 192 -1.84 0.84 19.30
C THR A 192 -1.58 1.19 20.76
N SER A 193 -1.76 0.21 21.64
CA SER A 193 -1.49 0.33 23.09
C SER A 193 0.00 0.42 23.44
N ASN A 194 0.88 0.24 22.47
CA ASN A 194 2.34 0.34 22.60
C ASN A 194 2.87 1.25 21.49
N THR A 195 3.70 2.21 21.85
CA THR A 195 4.23 3.25 20.95
C THR A 195 5.65 2.97 20.43
N ASN A 196 6.15 1.76 20.60
CA ASN A 196 7.42 1.36 20.00
C ASN A 196 7.21 0.99 18.53
N TYR A 197 7.71 1.81 17.63
CA TYR A 197 7.59 1.64 16.19
C TYR A 197 8.94 1.31 15.56
N LEU A 198 8.89 0.59 14.45
CA LEU A 198 10.03 0.23 13.62
C LEU A 198 9.78 0.73 12.20
N THR A 199 10.82 1.13 11.49
CA THR A 199 10.77 1.38 10.06
C THR A 199 11.29 0.17 9.28
N SER A 200 10.94 0.05 8.01
CA SER A 200 11.42 -1.03 7.13
C SER A 200 12.95 -1.05 6.93
N TYR A 201 13.64 0.02 7.31
CA TYR A 201 15.10 0.12 7.34
C TYR A 201 15.69 -0.07 8.75
N ALA A 202 14.94 -0.70 9.65
CA ALA A 202 15.35 -1.13 11.00
C ALA A 202 15.79 -0.02 11.95
N LEU A 203 15.45 1.24 11.69
CA LEU A 203 15.64 2.32 12.67
C LEU A 203 14.42 2.40 13.58
N LYS A 204 14.65 2.34 14.89
CA LYS A 204 13.64 2.68 15.88
C LYS A 204 13.21 4.13 15.65
N SER A 205 11.93 4.37 15.37
CA SER A 205 11.42 5.69 15.10
C SER A 205 10.56 6.17 16.25
N ASN A 206 11.06 7.14 17.00
CA ASN A 206 10.25 7.92 17.93
C ASN A 206 9.59 9.13 17.23
N HIS A 207 9.96 9.39 15.94
CA HIS A 207 9.54 10.59 15.21
C HIS A 207 8.22 10.44 14.45
N ILE A 208 7.67 9.22 14.34
CA ILE A 208 6.42 9.00 13.61
C ILE A 208 5.24 9.74 14.25
N HIS A 209 5.25 9.88 15.59
CA HIS A 209 4.21 10.64 16.33
C HIS A 209 4.16 12.14 16.01
N GLU A 210 5.29 12.74 15.62
CA GLU A 210 5.35 14.18 15.33
C GLU A 210 4.86 14.53 13.92
N ILE A 211 4.78 13.55 13.01
CA ILE A 211 4.59 13.79 11.57
C ILE A 211 3.44 12.93 10.99
N ASN A 212 2.54 12.37 11.81
CA ASN A 212 1.34 11.62 11.35
C ASN A 212 1.61 10.77 10.09
N ASP A 213 2.09 9.53 10.19
CA ASP A 213 2.27 8.59 9.09
C ASP A 213 3.42 8.87 8.11
N PHE A 214 4.15 9.96 8.26
CA PHE A 214 5.28 10.27 7.40
C PHE A 214 6.58 9.68 7.95
N VAL A 215 7.36 9.05 7.09
CA VAL A 215 8.69 8.54 7.42
C VAL A 215 9.75 9.14 6.52
N GLU A 216 10.98 9.25 7.03
CA GLU A 216 12.11 9.77 6.25
C GLU A 216 12.36 8.90 5.02
N ILE A 217 12.67 9.55 3.89
CA ILE A 217 12.94 8.91 2.62
C ILE A 217 14.09 9.59 1.87
N ASN A 218 14.98 8.79 1.32
CA ASN A 218 16.01 9.13 0.35
C ASN A 218 16.50 7.85 -0.33
N GLU A 219 17.32 7.94 -1.38
CA GLU A 219 17.77 6.75 -2.12
C GLU A 219 18.61 5.79 -1.25
N ASN A 220 19.38 6.30 -0.29
CA ASN A 220 20.14 5.44 0.63
C ASN A 220 19.21 4.64 1.56
N ILE A 221 18.12 5.25 2.06
CA ILE A 221 17.10 4.55 2.85
C ILE A 221 16.46 3.45 2.01
N ILE A 222 16.06 3.74 0.76
CA ILE A 222 15.52 2.74 -0.16
C ILE A 222 16.50 1.59 -0.33
N GLN A 223 17.75 1.88 -0.66
CA GLN A 223 18.76 0.84 -0.84
C GLN A 223 18.95 -0.06 0.38
N ASN A 224 18.80 0.47 1.59
CA ASN A 224 19.03 -0.25 2.84
C ASN A 224 17.79 -0.84 3.50
N SER A 225 16.60 -0.57 2.99
CA SER A 225 15.35 -1.12 3.53
C SER A 225 15.24 -2.63 3.32
N ALA A 226 14.73 -3.35 4.32
CA ALA A 226 14.43 -4.78 4.25
C ALA A 226 13.05 -5.07 3.63
N LEU A 227 12.11 -4.12 3.71
CA LEU A 227 10.85 -4.14 3.01
C LEU A 227 10.74 -2.93 2.10
N HIS A 228 10.20 -3.12 0.91
CA HIS A 228 9.78 -2.03 0.02
C HIS A 228 8.26 -2.04 -0.15
N LEU A 229 7.71 -0.87 -0.48
CA LEU A 229 6.34 -0.70 -0.91
C LEU A 229 6.34 0.07 -2.23
N ASN A 230 6.05 -0.61 -3.33
CA ASN A 230 5.80 0.04 -4.61
C ASN A 230 4.36 0.56 -4.65
N HIS A 231 4.19 1.87 -4.87
CA HIS A 231 2.89 2.51 -4.97
C HIS A 231 2.63 2.99 -6.41
N TYR A 232 1.72 2.32 -7.08
CA TYR A 232 1.31 2.59 -8.45
C TYR A 232 0.07 3.51 -8.47
N ALA A 233 0.22 4.68 -7.84
CA ALA A 233 -0.90 5.57 -7.53
C ALA A 233 -1.66 6.08 -8.76
N ILE A 234 -0.99 6.22 -9.89
CA ILE A 234 -1.58 6.80 -11.12
C ILE A 234 -1.80 5.79 -12.24
N GLN A 235 -0.95 4.76 -12.37
CA GLN A 235 -1.01 3.75 -13.44
C GLN A 235 -1.12 4.40 -14.84
N SER A 236 -1.99 3.89 -15.75
CA SER A 236 -2.23 4.54 -17.03
C SER A 236 -3.19 5.73 -16.90
N LEU A 237 -3.04 6.74 -17.75
CA LEU A 237 -3.97 7.89 -17.80
C LEU A 237 -5.39 7.44 -18.14
N ASP A 238 -5.55 6.44 -19.01
CA ASP A 238 -6.85 5.87 -19.36
C ASP A 238 -7.59 5.34 -18.12
N TRP A 239 -6.95 4.47 -17.35
CA TRP A 239 -7.55 3.93 -16.11
C TRP A 239 -7.74 5.01 -15.06
N PHE A 240 -6.74 5.89 -14.88
CA PHE A 240 -6.82 6.97 -13.91
C PHE A 240 -8.06 7.84 -14.12
N MET A 241 -8.28 8.31 -15.34
CA MET A 241 -9.42 9.19 -15.67
C MET A 241 -10.75 8.46 -15.59
N ARG A 242 -10.83 7.20 -16.04
CA ARG A 242 -12.08 6.42 -16.04
C ARG A 242 -12.48 5.88 -14.68
N VAL A 243 -11.50 5.60 -13.80
CA VAL A 243 -11.74 4.92 -12.53
C VAL A 243 -11.28 5.76 -11.34
N LYS A 244 -9.98 6.00 -11.20
CA LYS A 244 -9.42 6.59 -9.97
C LYS A 244 -9.91 8.03 -9.74
N ALA A 245 -9.98 8.83 -10.79
CA ALA A 245 -10.48 10.20 -10.73
C ALA A 245 -11.96 10.31 -10.33
N THR A 246 -12.74 9.23 -10.49
CA THR A 246 -14.19 9.23 -10.19
C THR A 246 -14.53 8.78 -8.77
N ARG A 247 -13.57 8.21 -8.02
CA ARG A 247 -13.84 7.57 -6.71
C ARG A 247 -13.87 8.52 -5.52
N GLY A 248 -13.21 9.68 -5.61
CA GLY A 248 -12.94 10.56 -4.46
C GLY A 248 -11.85 10.02 -3.53
N ASP A 249 -11.68 10.69 -2.41
CA ASP A 249 -10.70 10.30 -1.38
C ASP A 249 -11.29 9.39 -0.30
N ALA A 250 -10.42 8.74 0.45
CA ALA A 250 -10.77 7.82 1.55
C ALA A 250 -11.54 8.51 2.69
N VAL A 251 -11.31 9.80 2.89
CA VAL A 251 -11.93 10.61 3.92
C VAL A 251 -12.67 11.79 3.28
N TYR A 252 -13.85 12.12 3.79
CA TYR A 252 -14.56 13.32 3.36
C TYR A 252 -13.74 14.55 3.71
N SER A 253 -13.33 15.32 2.70
CA SER A 253 -12.81 16.68 2.89
C SER A 253 -13.76 17.65 2.18
N ASN A 254 -14.05 18.79 2.80
CA ASN A 254 -14.78 19.89 2.17
C ASN A 254 -14.04 20.45 0.94
N ASN A 255 -12.75 20.19 0.84
CA ASN A 255 -11.94 20.37 -0.36
C ASN A 255 -12.04 19.07 -1.16
N ILE A 256 -12.98 18.99 -2.07
CA ILE A 256 -13.03 17.93 -3.08
C ILE A 256 -11.72 18.06 -3.85
N THR A 257 -10.73 17.27 -3.47
CA THR A 257 -9.52 17.10 -4.28
C THR A 257 -9.95 16.39 -5.55
N ASN A 258 -10.32 17.16 -6.55
CA ASN A 258 -10.64 16.62 -7.86
C ASN A 258 -9.35 16.00 -8.41
N ARG A 259 -9.22 14.69 -8.25
CA ARG A 259 -8.22 13.93 -8.97
C ARG A 259 -8.51 14.09 -10.45
N ASN A 260 -7.73 14.95 -11.10
CA ASN A 260 -7.84 15.28 -12.52
C ASN A 260 -6.51 15.04 -13.22
N LYS A 261 -6.44 15.35 -14.52
CA LYS A 261 -5.20 15.21 -15.28
C LYS A 261 -4.03 15.98 -14.67
N GLY A 262 -4.25 17.16 -14.10
CA GLY A 262 -3.20 17.93 -13.42
C GLY A 262 -2.64 17.20 -12.19
N TRP A 263 -3.49 16.48 -11.45
CA TRP A 263 -3.06 15.61 -10.36
C TRP A 263 -2.25 14.42 -10.88
N PHE A 264 -2.70 13.78 -11.97
CA PHE A 264 -1.94 12.72 -12.65
C PHE A 264 -0.55 13.22 -13.07
N ASP A 265 -0.47 14.34 -13.80
CA ASP A 265 0.78 14.93 -14.29
C ASP A 265 1.74 15.28 -13.13
N LYS A 266 1.19 15.74 -11.99
CA LYS A 266 1.94 16.03 -10.78
C LYS A 266 2.69 14.80 -10.25
N TYR A 267 2.05 13.62 -10.25
CA TYR A 267 2.62 12.37 -9.74
C TYR A 267 3.32 11.54 -10.81
N ASN A 268 3.25 11.90 -12.09
CA ASN A 268 3.88 11.18 -13.19
C ASN A 268 5.38 11.50 -13.29
N SER A 269 6.16 11.00 -12.35
CA SER A 269 7.63 11.07 -12.38
C SER A 269 8.21 9.72 -12.76
N ASN A 270 9.12 9.72 -13.75
CA ASN A 270 9.72 8.54 -14.33
C ASN A 270 11.26 8.69 -14.33
N ASP A 271 11.83 9.10 -13.18
CA ASP A 271 13.22 9.57 -13.06
C ASP A 271 14.22 8.40 -12.99
N ILE A 272 13.88 7.32 -12.30
CA ILE A 272 14.73 6.15 -12.08
C ILE A 272 13.99 4.88 -12.51
N GLU A 273 14.67 4.01 -13.28
CA GLU A 273 14.18 2.66 -13.54
C GLU A 273 14.40 1.76 -12.32
N ASP A 274 13.34 1.11 -11.86
CA ASP A 274 13.33 0.21 -10.71
C ASP A 274 12.63 -1.11 -11.08
N LEU A 275 13.42 -2.08 -11.52
CA LEU A 275 12.97 -3.39 -11.97
C LEU A 275 12.94 -4.44 -10.84
N GLU A 276 13.21 -4.06 -9.58
CA GLU A 276 13.42 -5.03 -8.50
C GLU A 276 12.21 -5.97 -8.33
N LEU A 277 11.00 -5.42 -8.18
CA LEU A 277 9.81 -6.25 -7.99
C LEU A 277 9.44 -7.03 -9.27
N SER A 278 9.58 -6.41 -10.45
CA SER A 278 9.34 -7.08 -11.74
C SER A 278 10.24 -8.32 -11.89
N ASN A 279 11.53 -8.20 -11.57
CA ASN A 279 12.48 -9.30 -11.64
C ASN A 279 12.16 -10.42 -10.62
N ILE A 280 11.78 -10.06 -9.39
CA ILE A 280 11.33 -11.03 -8.36
C ILE A 280 10.09 -11.80 -8.85
N THR A 281 9.20 -11.14 -9.57
CA THR A 281 7.95 -11.75 -10.06
C THR A 281 8.19 -12.68 -11.23
N ASN A 282 9.09 -12.31 -12.15
CA ASN A 282 9.39 -13.09 -13.37
C ASN A 282 10.33 -14.29 -13.13
N ASN A 283 11.16 -14.26 -12.08
CA ASN A 283 12.13 -15.33 -11.76
C ASN A 283 11.55 -16.45 -10.88
N LYS A 284 10.25 -16.51 -10.71
CA LYS A 284 9.52 -17.54 -9.97
C LYS A 284 8.44 -18.17 -10.83
#